data_a993b95808e54d0de9c3a71df7fd6886
#
_entry.id   a993b95808e54d0de9c3a71df7fd6886
#
_cell.length_a   1.000
_cell.length_b   1.000
_cell.length_c   1.000
_cell.angle_alpha   90.00
_cell.angle_beta   90.00
_cell.angle_gamma   90.00
#
_symmetry.space_group_name_H-M   'P 1'
#
loop_
_entity.id
_entity.type
_entity.pdbx_description
1 polymer ?
#
loop_
_entity_poly.entity_id
_entity_poly.type
_entity_poly.pdbx_seq_one_letter_code
_entity_poly.pdbx_strand_id
1 'polypeptide(L)'
;MSILIYAILSLTVMALIFGAILGYAAKRFKVEGNPIVDQINELLPQTQCGQCGHPGCKPYAEAIANQTDPINRCPPGGEATIKALADLLDVEVLPLDAEAGVDSIRKIAYIREDECIGCTKCIQACPVDAILGAAKLMHTVIVDECTGCDLCVEPCPVDCIDMLPIEVTKQSWHWHKPDNLIATDRQPNLTVTGEDAA
;
A
#
# COMPACT_ATOMS: atom_id res chain seq x y z
N MET A 1 41.43 -35.59 -5.41
CA MET A 1 40.30 -35.89 -6.31
C MET A 1 39.13 -36.52 -5.55
N SER A 2 39.38 -37.50 -4.67
CA SER A 2 38.32 -38.15 -3.85
C SER A 2 37.51 -37.21 -2.95
N ILE A 3 38.17 -36.23 -2.26
CA ILE A 3 37.49 -35.29 -1.36
C ILE A 3 36.51 -34.42 -2.11
N LEU A 4 36.85 -33.94 -3.30
CA LEU A 4 35.96 -33.12 -4.13
C LEU A 4 34.70 -33.88 -4.55
N ILE A 5 34.87 -35.20 -4.90
CA ILE A 5 33.75 -36.05 -5.27
C ILE A 5 32.82 -36.30 -4.09
N TYR A 6 33.34 -36.53 -2.88
CA TYR A 6 32.52 -36.69 -1.68
C TYR A 6 31.79 -35.37 -1.31
N ALA A 7 32.45 -34.22 -1.47
CA ALA A 7 31.82 -32.92 -1.23
C ALA A 7 30.65 -32.68 -2.21
N ILE A 8 30.86 -32.93 -3.50
CA ILE A 8 29.79 -32.79 -4.49
C ILE A 8 28.63 -33.78 -4.21
N LEU A 9 28.95 -35.03 -3.90
CA LEU A 9 27.93 -36.03 -3.57
C LEU A 9 27.11 -35.65 -2.32
N SER A 10 27.76 -35.17 -1.27
CA SER A 10 27.05 -34.74 -0.06
C SER A 10 26.15 -33.53 -0.31
N LEU A 11 26.61 -32.54 -1.07
CA LEU A 11 25.80 -31.39 -1.44
C LEU A 11 24.61 -31.75 -2.32
N THR A 12 24.80 -32.65 -3.29
CA THR A 12 23.69 -33.10 -4.15
C THR A 12 22.64 -33.88 -3.36
N VAL A 13 23.07 -34.76 -2.44
CA VAL A 13 22.14 -35.50 -1.58
C VAL A 13 21.36 -34.55 -0.67
N MET A 14 22.02 -33.54 -0.04
CA MET A 14 21.34 -32.53 0.76
C MET A 14 20.35 -31.73 -0.08
N ALA A 15 20.74 -31.28 -1.26
CA ALA A 15 19.87 -30.52 -2.15
C ALA A 15 18.61 -31.31 -2.54
N LEU A 16 18.77 -32.61 -2.84
CA LEU A 16 17.65 -33.51 -3.17
C LEU A 16 16.70 -33.69 -1.97
N ILE A 17 17.26 -33.90 -0.76
CA ILE A 17 16.44 -34.03 0.47
C ILE A 17 15.65 -32.77 0.74
N PHE A 18 16.30 -31.59 0.76
CA PHE A 18 15.61 -30.33 0.99
C PHE A 18 14.60 -30.01 -0.13
N GLY A 19 14.95 -30.26 -1.38
CA GLY A 19 14.04 -30.09 -2.51
C GLY A 19 12.79 -30.98 -2.39
N ALA A 20 12.96 -32.23 -1.98
CA ALA A 20 11.85 -33.16 -1.77
C ALA A 20 10.96 -32.72 -0.59
N ILE A 21 11.57 -32.30 0.53
CA ILE A 21 10.83 -31.79 1.72
C ILE A 21 10.04 -30.54 1.35
N LEU A 22 10.67 -29.55 0.70
CA LEU A 22 10.01 -28.31 0.31
C LEU A 22 8.92 -28.56 -0.73
N GLY A 23 9.16 -29.42 -1.72
CA GLY A 23 8.16 -29.79 -2.71
C GLY A 23 6.95 -30.51 -2.10
N TYR A 24 7.20 -31.41 -1.16
CA TYR A 24 6.12 -32.05 -0.41
C TYR A 24 5.34 -31.04 0.46
N ALA A 25 6.04 -30.17 1.18
CA ALA A 25 5.42 -29.14 2.01
C ALA A 25 4.58 -28.17 1.17
N ALA A 26 5.10 -27.67 0.06
CA ALA A 26 4.39 -26.80 -0.88
C ALA A 26 3.08 -27.42 -1.39
N LYS A 27 3.08 -28.73 -1.67
CA LYS A 27 1.88 -29.44 -2.10
C LYS A 27 0.93 -29.72 -0.94
N ARG A 28 1.44 -30.09 0.24
CA ARG A 28 0.63 -30.49 1.41
C ARG A 28 -0.03 -29.31 2.11
N PHE A 29 0.67 -28.15 2.14
CA PHE A 29 0.21 -26.92 2.78
C PHE A 29 -0.28 -25.87 1.78
N LYS A 30 -0.61 -26.30 0.55
CA LYS A 30 -1.22 -25.39 -0.42
C LYS A 30 -2.54 -24.88 0.16
N VAL A 31 -2.60 -23.57 0.43
CA VAL A 31 -3.83 -22.86 0.77
C VAL A 31 -4.51 -22.51 -0.56
N GLU A 32 -5.68 -23.06 -0.80
CA GLU A 32 -6.48 -22.66 -1.96
C GLU A 32 -7.11 -21.30 -1.62
N GLY A 33 -6.63 -20.24 -2.27
CA GLY A 33 -7.20 -18.91 -2.19
C GLY A 33 -8.61 -18.90 -2.79
N ASN A 34 -9.48 -18.10 -2.22
CA ASN A 34 -10.80 -17.84 -2.83
C ASN A 34 -10.59 -16.97 -4.08
N PRO A 35 -10.95 -17.43 -5.29
CA PRO A 35 -10.71 -16.68 -6.53
C PRO A 35 -11.37 -15.30 -6.54
N ILE A 36 -12.47 -15.09 -5.79
CA ILE A 36 -13.10 -13.78 -5.69
C ILE A 36 -12.23 -12.79 -4.91
N VAL A 37 -11.48 -13.24 -3.91
CA VAL A 37 -10.53 -12.39 -3.16
C VAL A 37 -9.44 -11.86 -4.07
N ASP A 38 -8.91 -12.71 -4.95
CA ASP A 38 -7.86 -12.31 -5.89
C ASP A 38 -8.41 -11.29 -6.91
N GLN A 39 -9.63 -11.47 -7.42
CA GLN A 39 -10.30 -10.51 -8.32
C GLN A 39 -10.56 -9.17 -7.63
N ILE A 40 -11.05 -9.17 -6.38
CA ILE A 40 -11.24 -7.96 -5.59
C ILE A 40 -9.89 -7.26 -5.37
N ASN A 41 -8.86 -8.03 -5.01
CA ASN A 41 -7.53 -7.48 -4.76
C ASN A 41 -6.90 -6.84 -6.01
N GLU A 42 -7.17 -7.37 -7.22
CA GLU A 42 -6.71 -6.79 -8.49
C GLU A 42 -7.38 -5.44 -8.80
N LEU A 43 -8.62 -5.24 -8.37
CA LEU A 43 -9.34 -3.97 -8.53
C LEU A 43 -8.89 -2.90 -7.54
N LEU A 44 -8.29 -3.28 -6.40
CA LEU A 44 -7.79 -2.34 -5.42
C LEU A 44 -6.51 -1.65 -5.90
N PRO A 45 -6.25 -0.38 -5.50
CA PRO A 45 -5.15 0.44 -6.02
C PRO A 45 -3.75 -0.04 -5.60
N GLN A 46 -3.64 -1.06 -4.76
CA GLN A 46 -2.39 -1.67 -4.27
C GLN A 46 -1.43 -0.70 -3.56
N THR A 47 -1.95 0.40 -3.03
CA THR A 47 -1.15 1.39 -2.27
C THR A 47 -0.70 0.90 -0.90
N GLN A 48 -1.31 -0.17 -0.37
CA GLN A 48 -1.02 -0.76 0.95
C GLN A 48 -1.08 0.27 2.11
N CYS A 49 -1.87 1.33 1.97
CA CYS A 49 -1.86 2.50 2.85
C CYS A 49 -2.50 2.28 4.23
N GLY A 50 -3.34 1.27 4.40
CA GLY A 50 -3.99 0.97 5.68
C GLY A 50 -5.14 1.91 6.09
N GLN A 51 -5.52 2.92 5.29
CA GLN A 51 -6.60 3.87 5.61
C GLN A 51 -7.96 3.20 5.81
N CYS A 52 -8.22 2.09 5.13
CA CYS A 52 -9.44 1.28 5.32
C CYS A 52 -9.50 0.55 6.67
N GLY A 53 -8.46 0.66 7.51
CA GLY A 53 -8.35 -0.06 8.79
C GLY A 53 -7.76 -1.47 8.68
N HIS A 54 -7.39 -1.93 7.47
CA HIS A 54 -6.74 -3.21 7.23
C HIS A 54 -5.24 -3.06 6.98
N PRO A 55 -4.41 -4.04 7.35
CA PRO A 55 -2.96 -3.98 7.17
C PRO A 55 -2.52 -4.23 5.71
N GLY A 56 -3.27 -3.72 4.73
CA GLY A 56 -3.00 -3.83 3.31
C GLY A 56 -4.22 -4.15 2.46
N CYS A 57 -4.07 -4.14 1.13
CA CYS A 57 -5.17 -4.34 0.19
C CYS A 57 -5.73 -5.77 0.21
N LYS A 58 -4.87 -6.79 0.35
CA LYS A 58 -5.33 -8.19 0.36
C LYS A 58 -6.21 -8.53 1.57
N PRO A 59 -5.86 -8.16 2.83
CA PRO A 59 -6.76 -8.34 3.98
C PRO A 59 -8.10 -7.61 3.83
N TYR A 60 -8.11 -6.43 3.20
CA TYR A 60 -9.36 -5.74 2.88
C TYR A 60 -10.17 -6.49 1.83
N ALA A 61 -9.54 -7.03 0.78
CA ALA A 61 -10.20 -7.86 -0.22
C ALA A 61 -10.83 -9.13 0.41
N GLU A 62 -10.14 -9.75 1.37
CA GLU A 62 -10.66 -10.88 2.15
C GLU A 62 -11.88 -10.47 3.00
N ALA A 63 -11.84 -9.30 3.63
CA ALA A 63 -12.95 -8.78 4.41
C ALA A 63 -14.18 -8.50 3.55
N ILE A 64 -14.01 -7.89 2.37
CA ILE A 64 -15.09 -7.68 1.39
C ILE A 64 -15.67 -9.02 0.93
N ALA A 65 -14.83 -9.98 0.54
CA ALA A 65 -15.29 -11.30 0.07
C ALA A 65 -16.08 -12.07 1.14
N ASN A 66 -15.71 -11.88 2.41
CA ASN A 66 -16.41 -12.46 3.56
C ASN A 66 -17.59 -11.61 4.05
N GLN A 67 -17.89 -10.48 3.41
CA GLN A 67 -18.95 -9.54 3.78
C GLN A 67 -18.82 -9.01 5.22
N THR A 68 -17.60 -8.92 5.74
CA THR A 68 -17.32 -8.35 7.06
C THR A 68 -17.11 -6.85 7.00
N ASP A 69 -16.70 -6.32 5.85
CA ASP A 69 -16.56 -4.89 5.59
C ASP A 69 -17.21 -4.46 4.27
N PRO A 70 -17.72 -3.23 4.19
CA PRO A 70 -18.31 -2.69 2.98
C PRO A 70 -17.24 -2.36 1.91
N ILE A 71 -17.67 -2.22 0.65
CA ILE A 71 -16.80 -1.97 -0.52
C ILE A 71 -16.27 -0.54 -0.62
N ASN A 72 -16.75 0.39 0.21
CA ASN A 72 -16.58 1.83 0.08
C ASN A 72 -15.53 2.45 1.04
N ARG A 73 -14.64 1.64 1.63
CA ARG A 73 -13.64 2.10 2.61
C ARG A 73 -12.23 2.30 2.04
N CYS A 74 -12.10 2.48 0.72
CA CYS A 74 -10.78 2.67 0.08
C CYS A 74 -10.65 4.09 -0.51
N PRO A 75 -10.13 5.10 0.23
CA PRO A 75 -9.97 6.46 -0.28
C PRO A 75 -9.07 6.55 -1.52
N PRO A 76 -7.89 5.89 -1.58
CA PRO A 76 -7.04 5.94 -2.76
C PRO A 76 -7.66 5.31 -4.01
N GLY A 77 -8.63 4.41 -3.84
CA GLY A 77 -9.38 3.82 -4.93
C GLY A 77 -10.51 4.70 -5.46
N GLY A 78 -11.02 5.58 -4.60
CA GLY A 78 -12.10 6.51 -4.92
C GLY A 78 -13.39 5.84 -5.42
N GLU A 79 -14.26 6.63 -6.01
CA GLU A 79 -15.54 6.15 -6.55
C GLU A 79 -15.38 5.13 -7.69
N ALA A 80 -14.29 5.21 -8.45
CA ALA A 80 -14.03 4.29 -9.56
C ALA A 80 -13.84 2.85 -9.07
N THR A 81 -13.07 2.67 -8.01
CA THR A 81 -12.86 1.35 -7.39
C THR A 81 -14.14 0.81 -6.75
N ILE A 82 -14.89 1.68 -6.04
CA ILE A 82 -16.17 1.30 -5.44
C ILE A 82 -17.14 0.78 -6.51
N LYS A 83 -17.23 1.48 -7.63
CA LYS A 83 -18.09 1.09 -8.76
C LYS A 83 -17.65 -0.23 -9.37
N ALA A 84 -16.35 -0.43 -9.60
CA ALA A 84 -15.83 -1.68 -10.14
C ALA A 84 -16.06 -2.88 -9.19
N LEU A 85 -15.93 -2.65 -7.88
CA LEU A 85 -16.23 -3.67 -6.86
C LEU A 85 -17.73 -3.96 -6.79
N ALA A 86 -18.58 -2.94 -6.90
CA ALA A 86 -20.03 -3.11 -6.93
C ALA A 86 -20.48 -3.92 -8.15
N ASP A 87 -19.91 -3.64 -9.33
CA ASP A 87 -20.17 -4.38 -10.55
C ASP A 87 -19.69 -5.84 -10.48
N LEU A 88 -18.52 -6.09 -9.84
CA LEU A 88 -17.98 -7.44 -9.66
C LEU A 88 -18.83 -8.29 -8.69
N LEU A 89 -19.34 -7.68 -7.63
CA LEU A 89 -20.03 -8.37 -6.55
C LEU A 89 -21.55 -8.32 -6.68
N ASP A 90 -22.08 -7.63 -7.72
CA ASP A 90 -23.52 -7.41 -7.95
C ASP A 90 -24.22 -6.78 -6.72
N VAL A 91 -23.58 -5.74 -6.15
CA VAL A 91 -24.10 -4.98 -5.01
C VAL A 91 -24.32 -3.51 -5.36
N GLU A 92 -25.09 -2.81 -4.51
CA GLU A 92 -25.35 -1.39 -4.71
C GLU A 92 -24.09 -0.54 -4.50
N VAL A 93 -23.91 0.49 -5.36
CA VAL A 93 -22.80 1.46 -5.24
C VAL A 93 -23.04 2.35 -4.03
N LEU A 94 -22.13 2.32 -3.07
CA LEU A 94 -22.15 3.17 -1.88
C LEU A 94 -21.23 4.38 -2.08
N PRO A 95 -21.55 5.56 -1.48
CA PRO A 95 -20.62 6.68 -1.44
C PRO A 95 -19.38 6.31 -0.60
N LEU A 96 -18.24 6.95 -0.87
CA LEU A 96 -17.02 6.75 -0.09
C LEU A 96 -17.29 6.99 1.40
N ASP A 97 -16.81 6.10 2.25
CA ASP A 97 -16.95 6.22 3.69
C ASP A 97 -16.05 7.35 4.22
N ALA A 98 -16.68 8.39 4.77
CA ALA A 98 -16.00 9.56 5.31
C ALA A 98 -15.09 9.24 6.51
N GLU A 99 -15.34 8.14 7.24
CA GLU A 99 -14.48 7.70 8.35
C GLU A 99 -13.16 7.09 7.86
N ALA A 100 -13.17 6.48 6.66
CA ALA A 100 -11.96 5.93 6.06
C ALA A 100 -11.05 7.00 5.43
N GLY A 101 -11.57 8.20 5.22
CA GLY A 101 -10.86 9.34 4.63
C GLY A 101 -11.53 9.89 3.37
N VAL A 102 -10.85 10.82 2.73
CA VAL A 102 -11.32 11.46 1.50
C VAL A 102 -10.39 11.14 0.34
N ASP A 103 -10.96 11.03 -0.87
CA ASP A 103 -10.17 11.00 -2.08
C ASP A 103 -9.42 12.33 -2.23
N SER A 104 -8.11 12.29 -2.15
CA SER A 104 -7.26 13.48 -2.14
C SER A 104 -6.07 13.34 -3.07
N ILE A 105 -5.55 14.48 -3.52
CA ILE A 105 -4.31 14.54 -4.29
C ILE A 105 -3.20 13.82 -3.52
N ARG A 106 -2.38 13.04 -4.23
CA ARG A 106 -1.26 12.32 -3.63
C ARG A 106 -0.36 13.28 -2.86
N LYS A 107 -0.14 12.99 -1.58
CA LYS A 107 0.70 13.77 -0.66
C LYS A 107 1.85 12.91 -0.17
N ILE A 108 2.83 13.55 0.44
CA ILE A 108 3.90 12.91 1.19
C ILE A 108 3.99 13.53 2.58
N ALA A 109 4.34 12.74 3.56
CA ALA A 109 4.65 13.25 4.88
C ALA A 109 6.04 13.92 4.86
N TYR A 110 6.14 15.07 5.47
CA TYR A 110 7.38 15.79 5.72
C TYR A 110 7.56 16.02 7.22
N ILE A 111 8.67 15.60 7.79
CA ILE A 111 8.98 15.76 9.20
C ILE A 111 9.92 16.96 9.38
N ARG A 112 9.51 17.95 10.17
CA ARG A 112 10.40 19.04 10.60
C ARG A 112 11.40 18.47 11.61
N GLU A 113 12.61 18.15 11.13
CA GLU A 113 13.61 17.40 11.90
C GLU A 113 14.10 18.14 13.15
N ASP A 114 14.11 19.47 13.12
CA ASP A 114 14.49 20.36 14.24
C ASP A 114 13.48 20.33 15.38
N GLU A 115 12.21 20.06 15.10
CA GLU A 115 11.15 19.92 16.10
C GLU A 115 10.94 18.48 16.56
N CYS A 116 11.54 17.50 15.85
CA CYS A 116 11.35 16.08 16.11
C CYS A 116 12.07 15.61 17.38
N ILE A 117 11.33 15.10 18.36
CA ILE A 117 11.86 14.61 19.64
C ILE A 117 12.28 13.13 19.62
N GLY A 118 12.16 12.43 18.49
CA GLY A 118 12.55 11.02 18.38
C GLY A 118 11.67 10.05 19.18
N CYS A 119 10.36 10.28 19.23
CA CYS A 119 9.42 9.46 20.02
C CYS A 119 9.04 8.11 19.37
N THR A 120 9.40 7.87 18.12
CA THR A 120 9.13 6.67 17.30
C THR A 120 7.66 6.33 17.01
N LYS A 121 6.69 7.14 17.45
CA LYS A 121 5.27 6.85 17.25
C LYS A 121 4.86 6.86 15.78
N CYS A 122 5.43 7.77 14.98
CA CYS A 122 5.19 7.84 13.53
C CYS A 122 5.71 6.59 12.79
N ILE A 123 6.85 6.03 13.22
CA ILE A 123 7.40 4.78 12.66
C ILE A 123 6.42 3.62 12.92
N GLN A 124 5.89 3.52 14.15
CA GLN A 124 4.95 2.46 14.52
C GLN A 124 3.61 2.56 13.79
N ALA A 125 3.21 3.78 13.40
CA ALA A 125 1.97 4.04 12.69
C ALA A 125 2.12 3.87 11.16
N CYS A 126 3.35 3.80 10.63
CA CYS A 126 3.59 3.72 9.19
C CYS A 126 3.40 2.28 8.68
N PRO A 127 2.38 2.01 7.82
CA PRO A 127 2.11 0.65 7.34
C PRO A 127 3.11 0.17 6.27
N VAL A 128 3.91 1.09 5.71
CA VAL A 128 4.87 0.81 4.62
C VAL A 128 6.33 1.06 5.03
N ASP A 129 6.59 1.26 6.33
CA ASP A 129 7.93 1.50 6.89
C ASP A 129 8.73 2.64 6.20
N ALA A 130 8.01 3.66 5.68
CA ALA A 130 8.61 4.78 4.96
C ALA A 130 9.32 5.80 5.86
N ILE A 131 9.41 5.59 7.17
CA ILE A 131 9.99 6.55 8.11
C ILE A 131 11.24 5.98 8.76
N LEU A 132 12.38 6.64 8.52
CA LEU A 132 13.66 6.30 9.14
C LEU A 132 13.87 7.11 10.42
N GLY A 133 14.48 6.48 11.41
CA GLY A 133 14.84 7.12 12.68
C GLY A 133 15.01 6.11 13.80
N ALA A 134 15.30 6.62 14.97
CA ALA A 134 15.42 5.80 16.17
C ALA A 134 14.97 6.60 17.42
N ALA A 135 14.82 5.89 18.53
CA ALA A 135 14.45 6.53 19.79
C ALA A 135 15.46 7.62 20.19
N LYS A 136 14.97 8.82 20.47
CA LYS A 136 15.73 10.04 20.80
C LYS A 136 16.59 10.59 19.66
N LEU A 137 16.40 10.15 18.44
CA LEU A 137 16.99 10.71 17.23
C LEU A 137 15.88 11.25 16.34
N MET A 138 16.17 12.27 15.54
CA MET A 138 15.22 12.79 14.57
C MET A 138 14.78 11.72 13.57
N HIS A 139 13.59 11.88 13.05
CA HIS A 139 13.03 11.01 12.02
C HIS A 139 12.97 11.74 10.70
N THR A 140 13.12 10.99 9.60
CA THR A 140 12.94 11.50 8.23
C THR A 140 12.10 10.53 7.41
N VAL A 141 11.47 11.00 6.34
CA VAL A 141 10.58 10.22 5.48
C VAL A 141 11.30 9.85 4.19
N ILE A 142 11.20 8.58 3.79
CA ILE A 142 11.60 8.13 2.46
C ILE A 142 10.45 8.46 1.50
N VAL A 143 10.63 9.50 0.70
CA VAL A 143 9.59 10.06 -0.18
C VAL A 143 9.02 9.02 -1.15
N ASP A 144 9.88 8.19 -1.74
CA ASP A 144 9.49 7.21 -2.75
C ASP A 144 8.64 6.07 -2.17
N GLU A 145 8.79 5.78 -0.88
CA GLU A 145 8.03 4.73 -0.18
C GLU A 145 6.76 5.27 0.51
N CYS A 146 6.66 6.60 0.68
CA CYS A 146 5.54 7.22 1.36
C CYS A 146 4.26 7.17 0.51
N THR A 147 3.20 6.58 1.05
CA THR A 147 1.88 6.48 0.39
C THR A 147 0.95 7.67 0.65
N GLY A 148 1.33 8.61 1.54
CA GLY A 148 0.53 9.79 1.88
C GLY A 148 -0.75 9.50 2.65
N CYS A 149 -0.76 8.45 3.47
CA CYS A 149 -1.94 7.96 4.20
C CYS A 149 -2.32 8.75 5.46
N ASP A 150 -1.56 9.77 5.85
CA ASP A 150 -1.75 10.66 7.01
C ASP A 150 -1.67 9.97 8.40
N LEU A 151 -1.55 8.63 8.48
CA LEU A 151 -1.59 7.88 9.73
C LEU A 151 -0.46 8.22 10.73
N CYS A 152 0.63 8.83 10.26
CA CYS A 152 1.74 9.27 11.09
C CYS A 152 1.50 10.63 11.77
N VAL A 153 0.53 11.43 11.31
CA VAL A 153 0.29 12.80 11.78
C VAL A 153 -0.34 12.79 13.18
N GLU A 154 -1.47 12.09 13.35
CA GLU A 154 -2.21 12.05 14.60
C GLU A 154 -1.36 11.60 15.83
N PRO A 155 -0.54 10.53 15.75
CA PRO A 155 0.23 10.07 16.89
C PRO A 155 1.43 10.95 17.25
N CYS A 156 1.74 11.98 16.46
CA CYS A 156 2.88 12.87 16.71
C CYS A 156 2.58 13.83 17.87
N PRO A 157 3.29 13.73 19.01
CA PRO A 157 2.97 14.54 20.20
C PRO A 157 3.43 16.01 20.11
N VAL A 158 4.29 16.32 19.13
CA VAL A 158 4.84 17.68 18.91
C VAL A 158 4.36 18.29 17.59
N ASP A 159 3.48 17.59 16.87
CA ASP A 159 2.87 18.06 15.64
C ASP A 159 3.88 18.58 14.59
N CYS A 160 5.00 17.84 14.44
CA CYS A 160 6.09 18.22 13.55
C CYS A 160 6.00 17.56 12.15
N ILE A 161 4.82 17.01 11.77
CA ILE A 161 4.63 16.31 10.50
C ILE A 161 3.64 17.06 9.63
N ASP A 162 4.10 17.52 8.48
CA ASP A 162 3.28 18.21 7.48
C ASP A 162 2.99 17.27 6.29
N MET A 163 1.79 17.36 5.72
CA MET A 163 1.44 16.62 4.51
C MET A 163 1.57 17.54 3.30
N LEU A 164 2.63 17.32 2.51
CA LEU A 164 2.93 18.14 1.35
C LEU A 164 2.37 17.48 0.07
N PRO A 165 1.64 18.22 -0.78
CA PRO A 165 1.20 17.69 -2.07
C PRO A 165 2.39 17.41 -2.98
N ILE A 166 2.35 16.30 -3.71
CA ILE A 166 3.37 15.99 -4.70
C ILE A 166 3.05 16.78 -5.98
N GLU A 167 3.98 17.65 -6.39
CA GLU A 167 3.89 18.30 -7.68
C GLU A 167 4.10 17.29 -8.81
N VAL A 168 3.19 17.30 -9.78
CA VAL A 168 3.32 16.49 -10.99
C VAL A 168 4.35 17.17 -11.91
N THR A 169 5.57 16.67 -11.86
CA THR A 169 6.66 17.13 -12.76
C THR A 169 6.82 16.17 -13.93
N LYS A 170 7.61 16.56 -14.95
CA LYS A 170 7.94 15.67 -16.07
C LYS A 170 8.68 14.40 -15.62
N GLN A 171 9.39 14.44 -14.49
CA GLN A 171 10.13 13.33 -13.91
C GLN A 171 9.22 12.39 -13.10
N SER A 172 8.20 12.92 -12.44
CA SER A 172 7.24 12.15 -11.64
C SER A 172 6.03 11.67 -12.43
N TRP A 173 5.92 12.09 -13.71
CA TRP A 173 4.80 11.71 -14.56
C TRP A 173 4.97 10.28 -15.11
N HIS A 174 3.98 9.42 -14.89
CA HIS A 174 3.92 8.07 -15.43
C HIS A 174 2.75 7.91 -16.38
N TRP A 175 2.96 7.19 -17.49
CA TRP A 175 1.88 6.81 -18.39
C TRP A 175 0.91 5.86 -17.67
N HIS A 176 -0.39 6.13 -17.81
CA HIS A 176 -1.38 5.14 -17.39
C HIS A 176 -1.23 3.87 -18.23
N LYS A 177 -1.37 2.70 -17.60
CA LYS A 177 -1.38 1.44 -18.35
C LYS A 177 -2.51 1.44 -19.36
N PRO A 178 -2.28 0.98 -20.61
CA PRO A 178 -3.30 0.98 -21.67
C PRO A 178 -4.61 0.25 -21.30
N ASP A 179 -4.50 -0.74 -20.43
CA ASP A 179 -5.64 -1.59 -20.01
C ASP A 179 -6.69 -0.84 -19.18
N ASN A 180 -6.37 0.36 -18.71
CA ASN A 180 -7.27 1.20 -17.91
C ASN A 180 -8.01 2.26 -18.77
N LEU A 181 -7.85 2.23 -20.09
CA LEU A 181 -8.43 3.24 -20.99
C LEU A 181 -9.94 3.14 -21.20
N ILE A 182 -10.63 2.17 -20.59
CA ILE A 182 -12.08 1.98 -20.76
C ILE A 182 -12.90 2.75 -19.69
N ALA A 183 -12.28 3.33 -18.66
CA ALA A 183 -13.04 3.84 -17.51
C ALA A 183 -12.86 5.31 -17.13
N THR A 184 -12.00 6.11 -17.76
CA THR A 184 -11.82 7.49 -17.28
C THR A 184 -11.77 8.53 -18.40
N ASP A 185 -12.94 8.91 -18.87
CA ASP A 185 -13.16 10.21 -19.53
C ASP A 185 -13.45 11.26 -18.44
N ARG A 186 -12.51 11.43 -17.50
CA ARG A 186 -12.53 12.55 -16.57
C ARG A 186 -11.12 12.85 -16.05
N GLN A 187 -10.34 13.57 -16.87
CA GLN A 187 -9.22 14.35 -16.33
C GLN A 187 -9.80 15.48 -15.48
N PRO A 188 -9.43 15.60 -14.20
CA PRO A 188 -9.65 16.85 -13.50
C PRO A 188 -8.78 17.90 -14.19
N ASN A 189 -9.42 18.95 -14.72
CA ASN A 189 -8.76 20.16 -15.20
C ASN A 189 -8.05 20.81 -14.01
N LEU A 190 -6.80 20.47 -13.79
CA LEU A 190 -5.92 21.18 -12.87
C LEU A 190 -5.43 22.47 -13.53
N THR A 191 -6.26 23.48 -13.51
CA THR A 191 -5.79 24.86 -13.64
C THR A 191 -5.16 25.24 -12.31
N VAL A 192 -3.84 25.15 -12.21
CA VAL A 192 -3.09 25.79 -11.13
C VAL A 192 -3.10 27.29 -11.42
N THR A 193 -4.03 28.01 -10.82
CA THR A 193 -3.91 29.46 -10.67
C THR A 193 -2.93 29.70 -9.52
N GLY A 194 -1.67 29.96 -9.88
CA GLY A 194 -0.70 30.50 -8.94
C GLY A 194 -1.03 31.95 -8.64
N GLU A 195 -1.65 32.19 -7.50
CA GLU A 195 -1.71 33.47 -6.80
C GLU A 195 -2.03 33.14 -5.35
N ASP A 196 -1.00 33.14 -4.51
CA ASP A 196 -1.02 33.52 -3.10
C ASP A 196 0.27 33.02 -2.43
N ALA A 197 1.40 33.68 -2.80
CA ALA A 197 2.61 33.69 -2.00
C ALA A 197 3.13 35.13 -1.96
N ALA A 198 2.63 35.89 -0.99
CA ALA A 198 3.25 37.15 -0.50
C ALA A 198 3.13 37.16 1.02
#